data_9372467cbbf0cab77c0dff821c5ffc23
#
_entry.id   9372467cbbf0cab77c0dff821c5ffc23
#
_cell.length_a   1.000
_cell.length_b   1.000
_cell.length_c   1.000
_cell.angle_alpha   90.00
_cell.angle_beta   90.00
_cell.angle_gamma   90.00
#
_symmetry.space_group_name_H-M   'P 1'
#
loop_
_entity.id
_entity.type
_entity.pdbx_description
1 polymer ?
#
loop_
_entity_poly.entity_id
_entity_poly.type
_entity_poly.pdbx_seq_one_letter_code
_entity_poly.pdbx_strand_id
1 'polypeptide(L)'
;MKKVLTLTALSAVLLSSTAMASGFHLREQSAAAQGNAFAGATAGAENISYTYFNVAGLTRHKGTQMNLGMSYIAPEAAAKNVHVVNNDGSLGARGSDIHNIVHAAVSPNITVSHQINDKSFIGLAINTPYGMITKYDQEWAGSDHGITSDLKSATITPMFAYKATDKLSLGVGMQIQYVWAHLTNSSMGKQIPVVTSEGNALDFGYQLGALYEFNENTRLGVGYRSQVRHKLKGDMKATMNIPLLNQDISAKLDTPAMFSVGAHHDINDKWSVMAEYQRVFWSSFKNLTFVGDSMNYTGKPYISQVKENWRDTNFWSLGTSYQMDNQWKLRLGVAYDQSAVRFKDRTPRIPDSDRIWYSVGLGYQYNDKLSFDAGYTYIKAHKAKMNTFVTENAANSVNASADYTNSVQIFALSVNYNF
;
A
#
# COMPACT_ATOMS: atom_id res chain seq x y z
N MET A 1 26.16 -15.00 -11.83
CA MET A 1 25.72 -15.61 -10.57
C MET A 1 25.31 -14.58 -9.49
N LYS A 2 26.03 -13.46 -9.23
CA LYS A 2 25.63 -12.48 -8.19
C LYS A 2 24.29 -11.76 -8.44
N LYS A 3 23.90 -11.52 -9.69
CA LYS A 3 22.59 -10.89 -10.03
C LYS A 3 21.39 -11.84 -9.83
N VAL A 4 21.59 -13.14 -9.90
CA VAL A 4 20.53 -14.16 -9.74
C VAL A 4 20.18 -14.35 -8.25
N LEU A 5 21.17 -14.26 -7.34
CA LEU A 5 20.92 -14.41 -5.90
C LEU A 5 20.14 -13.22 -5.30
N THR A 6 20.35 -12.01 -5.83
CA THR A 6 19.62 -10.82 -5.36
C THR A 6 18.14 -10.84 -5.82
N LEU A 7 17.87 -11.33 -7.03
CA LEU A 7 16.49 -11.48 -7.53
C LEU A 7 15.72 -12.59 -6.79
N THR A 8 16.38 -13.71 -6.47
CA THR A 8 15.72 -14.83 -5.76
C THR A 8 15.39 -14.52 -4.31
N ALA A 9 16.18 -13.70 -3.63
CA ALA A 9 15.85 -13.24 -2.28
C ALA A 9 14.67 -12.24 -2.27
N LEU A 10 14.57 -11.36 -3.28
CA LEU A 10 13.43 -10.44 -3.43
C LEU A 10 12.14 -11.18 -3.84
N SER A 11 12.24 -12.20 -4.69
CA SER A 11 11.07 -12.98 -5.15
C SER A 11 10.45 -13.83 -4.03
N ALA A 12 11.21 -14.24 -3.03
CA ALA A 12 10.68 -14.96 -1.86
C ALA A 12 9.81 -14.06 -0.94
N VAL A 13 9.99 -12.73 -0.99
CA VAL A 13 9.19 -11.75 -0.24
C VAL A 13 7.90 -11.36 -0.98
N LEU A 14 7.81 -11.67 -2.28
CA LEU A 14 6.64 -11.37 -3.13
C LEU A 14 5.46 -12.34 -2.93
N LEU A 15 5.38 -13.05 -1.80
CA LEU A 15 4.23 -13.87 -1.47
C LEU A 15 2.99 -12.98 -1.27
N SER A 16 2.33 -12.73 -2.41
CA SER A 16 0.97 -12.19 -2.60
C SER A 16 0.53 -11.07 -1.66
N SER A 17 0.38 -9.89 -2.18
CA SER A 17 -0.24 -8.77 -1.50
C SER A 17 -1.61 -8.45 -2.11
N THR A 18 -2.66 -8.51 -1.31
CA THR A 18 -3.95 -7.96 -1.69
C THR A 18 -4.53 -7.20 -0.51
N ALA A 19 -4.48 -5.90 -0.57
CA ALA A 19 -5.27 -5.04 0.30
C ALA A 19 -5.71 -3.83 -0.50
N MET A 20 -6.90 -3.36 -0.24
CA MET A 20 -7.34 -2.08 -0.76
C MET A 20 -7.23 -1.06 0.38
N ALA A 21 -6.02 -0.58 0.67
CA ALA A 21 -5.81 0.67 1.36
C ALA A 21 -5.96 1.82 0.35
N SER A 22 -5.91 3.09 0.75
CA SER A 22 -6.07 4.23 -0.17
C SER A 22 -5.26 4.04 -1.45
N GLY A 23 -5.94 3.81 -2.58
CA GLY A 23 -5.32 3.30 -3.79
C GLY A 23 -4.78 1.88 -3.63
N PHE A 24 -3.46 1.71 -3.80
CA PHE A 24 -2.75 0.43 -3.62
C PHE A 24 -1.64 0.50 -2.56
N HIS A 25 -1.70 1.48 -1.65
CA HIS A 25 -0.76 1.62 -0.53
C HIS A 25 -1.11 0.63 0.59
N LEU A 26 -0.12 -0.09 1.12
CA LEU A 26 -0.20 -0.98 2.28
C LEU A 26 0.41 -0.32 3.51
N ARG A 27 -0.41 -0.03 4.49
CA ARG A 27 0.01 0.59 5.75
C ARG A 27 0.50 -0.42 6.79
N GLU A 28 0.21 -1.69 6.59
CA GLU A 28 0.37 -2.83 7.51
C GLU A 28 1.82 -3.27 7.66
N GLN A 29 2.69 -2.33 8.11
CA GLN A 29 4.13 -2.52 8.24
C GLN A 29 4.60 -2.65 9.71
N SER A 30 3.66 -2.65 10.68
CA SER A 30 3.93 -2.81 12.10
C SER A 30 2.70 -3.37 12.81
N ALA A 31 2.80 -4.55 13.44
CA ALA A 31 1.71 -5.15 14.19
C ALA A 31 1.33 -4.33 15.43
N ALA A 32 2.31 -3.75 16.11
CA ALA A 32 2.08 -2.88 17.26
C ALA A 32 1.32 -1.60 16.85
N ALA A 33 1.77 -0.90 15.79
CA ALA A 33 1.10 0.31 15.30
C ALA A 33 -0.30 0.01 14.75
N GLN A 34 -0.52 -1.17 14.15
CA GLN A 34 -1.83 -1.59 13.69
C GLN A 34 -2.83 -1.71 14.84
N GLY A 35 -2.38 -2.15 16.03
CA GLY A 35 -3.24 -2.32 17.20
C GLY A 35 -3.93 -1.03 17.67
N ASN A 36 -3.38 0.14 17.36
CA ASN A 36 -4.00 1.44 17.63
C ASN A 36 -4.33 2.24 16.37
N ALA A 37 -4.65 1.52 15.27
CA ALA A 37 -4.99 2.12 13.97
C ALA A 37 -3.91 3.09 13.47
N PHE A 38 -2.63 2.81 13.72
CA PHE A 38 -1.47 3.64 13.37
C PHE A 38 -1.47 5.04 14.00
N ALA A 39 -2.26 5.27 15.05
CA ALA A 39 -2.23 6.52 15.79
C ALA A 39 -0.83 6.75 16.37
N GLY A 40 -0.27 7.93 16.11
CA GLY A 40 1.08 8.30 16.55
C GLY A 40 2.20 7.45 15.94
N ALA A 41 1.97 6.73 14.85
CA ALA A 41 2.98 5.85 14.25
C ALA A 41 4.29 6.58 13.93
N THR A 42 4.20 7.85 13.52
CA THR A 42 5.36 8.71 13.22
C THR A 42 6.11 9.18 14.47
N ALA A 43 5.48 9.18 15.66
CA ALA A 43 6.11 9.54 16.93
C ALA A 43 6.26 8.35 17.90
N GLY A 44 5.59 7.22 17.63
CA GLY A 44 5.42 6.10 18.54
C GLY A 44 6.72 5.48 19.00
N ALA A 45 7.49 4.99 18.05
CA ALA A 45 8.77 4.34 18.28
C ALA A 45 8.76 3.32 19.45
N GLU A 46 7.68 2.53 19.57
CA GLU A 46 7.56 1.50 20.60
C GLU A 46 8.54 0.35 20.36
N ASN A 47 8.73 -0.01 19.09
CA ASN A 47 9.73 -0.96 18.63
C ASN A 47 10.27 -0.52 17.26
N ILE A 48 11.27 -1.21 16.75
CA ILE A 48 11.96 -0.80 15.52
C ILE A 48 11.11 -0.91 14.24
N SER A 49 9.95 -1.59 14.24
CA SER A 49 9.05 -1.61 13.08
C SER A 49 8.43 -0.24 12.78
N TYR A 50 8.36 0.66 13.77
CA TYR A 50 7.89 2.04 13.59
C TYR A 50 8.82 2.90 12.71
N THR A 51 10.06 2.44 12.47
CA THR A 51 11.01 3.12 11.57
C THR A 51 10.54 3.18 10.11
N TYR A 52 9.58 2.34 9.73
CA TYR A 52 8.86 2.48 8.46
C TYR A 52 8.17 3.85 8.36
N PHE A 53 7.60 4.35 9.43
CA PHE A 53 6.90 5.65 9.48
C PHE A 53 7.85 6.81 9.76
N ASN A 54 8.89 6.60 10.59
CA ASN A 54 9.86 7.61 10.96
C ASN A 54 11.22 7.01 11.31
N VAL A 55 12.22 7.18 10.44
CA VAL A 55 13.59 6.66 10.65
C VAL A 55 14.25 7.22 11.90
N ALA A 56 13.92 8.46 12.31
CA ALA A 56 14.48 9.06 13.52
C ALA A 56 14.15 8.25 14.79
N GLY A 57 13.09 7.45 14.76
CA GLY A 57 12.73 6.54 15.86
C GLY A 57 13.81 5.51 16.21
N LEU A 58 14.74 5.20 15.31
CA LEU A 58 15.89 4.32 15.60
C LEU A 58 16.67 4.76 16.83
N THR A 59 16.78 6.05 17.11
CA THR A 59 17.56 6.59 18.24
C THR A 59 17.01 6.20 19.62
N ARG A 60 15.76 5.68 19.67
CA ARG A 60 15.13 5.19 20.91
C ARG A 60 15.45 3.72 21.21
N HIS A 61 16.09 3.01 20.28
CA HIS A 61 16.33 1.57 20.36
C HIS A 61 17.82 1.28 20.54
N LYS A 62 18.21 1.08 21.79
CA LYS A 62 19.60 0.78 22.19
C LYS A 62 20.02 -0.64 21.78
N GLY A 63 21.32 -0.84 21.63
CA GLY A 63 21.89 -2.14 21.30
C GLY A 63 21.58 -2.60 19.87
N THR A 64 21.43 -3.90 19.71
CA THR A 64 21.02 -4.55 18.46
C THR A 64 19.62 -5.11 18.62
N GLN A 65 18.71 -4.78 17.72
CA GLN A 65 17.33 -5.22 17.79
C GLN A 65 16.88 -5.79 16.44
N MET A 66 15.93 -6.72 16.49
CA MET A 66 15.27 -7.30 15.34
C MET A 66 13.76 -7.36 15.57
N ASN A 67 12.99 -6.97 14.55
CA ASN A 67 11.55 -7.19 14.46
C ASN A 67 11.26 -8.04 13.24
N LEU A 68 10.47 -9.09 13.44
CA LEU A 68 9.90 -9.93 12.38
C LEU A 68 8.39 -9.85 12.52
N GLY A 69 7.73 -9.37 11.48
CA GLY A 69 6.28 -9.20 11.48
C GLY A 69 5.64 -9.69 10.19
N MET A 70 4.35 -9.97 10.28
CA MET A 70 3.50 -10.29 9.14
C MET A 70 2.08 -9.83 9.40
N SER A 71 1.41 -9.37 8.35
CA SER A 71 -0.01 -9.05 8.36
C SER A 71 -0.75 -9.93 7.35
N TYR A 72 -1.75 -10.67 7.81
CA TYR A 72 -2.70 -11.38 6.95
C TYR A 72 -3.88 -10.46 6.68
N ILE A 73 -4.10 -10.12 5.41
CA ILE A 73 -5.09 -9.18 4.95
C ILE A 73 -6.16 -9.97 4.22
N ALA A 74 -7.40 -9.94 4.71
CA ALA A 74 -8.55 -10.64 4.18
C ALA A 74 -9.62 -9.63 3.71
N PRO A 75 -9.52 -9.12 2.46
CA PRO A 75 -10.51 -8.23 1.89
C PRO A 75 -11.72 -8.99 1.37
N GLU A 76 -12.87 -8.32 1.39
CA GLU A 76 -14.09 -8.71 0.71
C GLU A 76 -14.56 -7.54 -0.14
N ALA A 77 -14.76 -7.75 -1.43
CA ALA A 77 -15.27 -6.73 -2.34
C ALA A 77 -16.22 -7.35 -3.36
N ALA A 78 -17.44 -6.84 -3.43
CA ALA A 78 -18.46 -7.31 -4.35
C ALA A 78 -18.86 -6.21 -5.35
N ALA A 79 -19.06 -6.58 -6.61
CA ALA A 79 -19.68 -5.75 -7.63
C ALA A 79 -21.13 -6.18 -7.83
N LYS A 80 -22.07 -5.29 -7.53
CA LYS A 80 -23.51 -5.53 -7.61
C LYS A 80 -24.15 -4.58 -8.61
N ASN A 81 -25.40 -4.89 -9.03
CA ASN A 81 -26.14 -4.08 -9.98
C ASN A 81 -25.32 -3.80 -11.26
N VAL A 82 -24.64 -4.85 -11.73
CA VAL A 82 -23.78 -4.77 -12.92
C VAL A 82 -24.66 -4.58 -14.16
N HIS A 83 -24.36 -3.55 -14.98
CA HIS A 83 -25.02 -3.29 -16.24
C HIS A 83 -24.02 -2.93 -17.32
N VAL A 84 -24.31 -3.30 -18.57
CA VAL A 84 -23.73 -2.66 -19.74
C VAL A 84 -24.25 -1.22 -19.81
N VAL A 85 -23.42 -0.27 -20.22
CA VAL A 85 -23.82 1.11 -20.44
C VAL A 85 -23.79 1.38 -21.95
N ASN A 86 -24.93 1.81 -22.49
CA ASN A 86 -25.08 2.14 -23.90
C ASN A 86 -24.31 3.41 -24.28
N ASN A 87 -24.14 3.64 -25.58
CA ASN A 87 -23.40 4.81 -26.09
C ASN A 87 -24.10 6.16 -25.81
N ASP A 88 -25.36 6.16 -25.43
CA ASP A 88 -26.10 7.32 -24.94
C ASP A 88 -26.01 7.53 -23.41
N GLY A 89 -25.27 6.67 -22.72
CA GLY A 89 -25.13 6.67 -21.25
C GLY A 89 -26.26 5.99 -20.50
N SER A 90 -27.29 5.46 -21.17
CA SER A 90 -28.37 4.71 -20.55
C SER A 90 -27.90 3.32 -20.09
N LEU A 91 -28.58 2.74 -19.08
CA LEU A 91 -28.32 1.38 -18.65
C LEU A 91 -28.90 0.39 -19.67
N GLY A 92 -28.03 -0.46 -20.21
CA GLY A 92 -28.39 -1.56 -21.09
C GLY A 92 -28.61 -2.88 -20.35
N ALA A 93 -28.19 -3.98 -20.97
CA ALA A 93 -28.37 -5.31 -20.42
C ALA A 93 -27.76 -5.45 -19.02
N ARG A 94 -28.47 -6.12 -18.12
CA ARG A 94 -27.97 -6.46 -16.79
C ARG A 94 -26.97 -7.62 -16.91
N GLY A 95 -25.79 -7.43 -16.33
CA GLY A 95 -24.79 -8.48 -16.14
C GLY A 95 -24.99 -9.22 -14.80
N SER A 96 -24.20 -10.26 -14.58
CA SER A 96 -24.18 -10.99 -13.31
C SER A 96 -23.48 -10.16 -12.22
N ASP A 97 -24.02 -10.19 -11.02
CA ASP A 97 -23.36 -9.68 -9.83
C ASP A 97 -22.13 -10.57 -9.51
N ILE A 98 -21.05 -9.96 -9.02
CA ILE A 98 -19.81 -10.68 -8.66
C ILE A 98 -19.63 -10.56 -7.15
N HIS A 99 -19.60 -11.71 -6.47
CA HIS A 99 -19.62 -11.76 -5.01
C HIS A 99 -18.28 -11.40 -4.37
N ASN A 100 -17.15 -11.72 -5.03
CA ASN A 100 -15.83 -11.34 -4.54
C ASN A 100 -14.86 -11.14 -5.70
N ILE A 101 -14.27 -9.96 -5.79
CA ILE A 101 -13.28 -9.57 -6.81
C ILE A 101 -11.87 -9.44 -6.25
N VAL A 102 -11.65 -9.81 -4.99
CA VAL A 102 -10.37 -9.66 -4.27
C VAL A 102 -9.97 -10.96 -3.59
N HIS A 103 -8.68 -11.08 -3.23
CA HIS A 103 -8.15 -12.27 -2.58
C HIS A 103 -7.35 -11.91 -1.34
N ALA A 104 -7.24 -12.83 -0.39
CA ALA A 104 -6.42 -12.65 0.81
C ALA A 104 -4.91 -12.59 0.48
N ALA A 105 -4.15 -11.89 1.33
CA ALA A 105 -2.72 -11.72 1.17
C ALA A 105 -1.96 -11.67 2.48
N VAL A 106 -0.65 -11.87 2.37
CA VAL A 106 0.31 -11.71 3.47
C VAL A 106 1.29 -10.58 3.13
N SER A 107 1.44 -9.63 4.06
CA SER A 107 2.42 -8.54 4.00
C SER A 107 3.50 -8.79 5.07
N PRO A 108 4.67 -9.35 4.73
CA PRO A 108 5.77 -9.51 5.66
C PRO A 108 6.51 -8.20 5.87
N ASN A 109 7.06 -8.01 7.07
CA ASN A 109 7.99 -6.94 7.39
C ASN A 109 9.14 -7.47 8.26
N ILE A 110 10.34 -6.98 8.00
CA ILE A 110 11.55 -7.33 8.75
C ILE A 110 12.31 -6.04 8.98
N THR A 111 12.72 -5.81 10.23
CA THR A 111 13.57 -4.67 10.55
C THR A 111 14.67 -5.12 11.51
N VAL A 112 15.90 -4.67 11.24
CA VAL A 112 17.05 -4.87 12.12
C VAL A 112 17.69 -3.52 12.37
N SER A 113 18.11 -3.26 13.60
CA SER A 113 18.82 -2.03 13.98
C SER A 113 20.05 -2.32 14.84
N HIS A 114 21.00 -1.41 14.79
CA HIS A 114 22.20 -1.45 15.62
C HIS A 114 22.61 -0.05 16.07
N GLN A 115 22.88 0.09 17.35
CA GLN A 115 23.44 1.30 17.93
C GLN A 115 24.97 1.30 17.73
N ILE A 116 25.50 2.23 16.96
CA ILE A 116 26.96 2.38 16.73
C ILE A 116 27.62 3.05 17.94
N ASN A 117 26.96 4.08 18.47
CA ASN A 117 27.36 4.83 19.66
C ASN A 117 26.14 5.56 20.24
N ASP A 118 26.33 6.35 21.31
CA ASP A 118 25.21 7.02 22.01
C ASP A 118 24.36 7.95 21.14
N LYS A 119 24.88 8.38 19.97
CA LYS A 119 24.19 9.32 19.09
C LYS A 119 23.86 8.75 17.72
N SER A 120 24.51 7.67 17.30
CA SER A 120 24.44 7.18 15.91
C SER A 120 23.87 5.76 15.86
N PHE A 121 22.88 5.57 14.98
CA PHE A 121 22.14 4.32 14.82
C PHE A 121 22.01 3.98 13.34
N ILE A 122 22.09 2.71 13.01
CA ILE A 122 21.83 2.18 11.68
C ILE A 122 20.69 1.17 11.72
N GLY A 123 20.04 1.01 10.59
CA GLY A 123 19.00 0.00 10.45
C GLY A 123 18.83 -0.47 9.00
N LEU A 124 18.19 -1.58 8.86
CA LEU A 124 17.77 -2.15 7.58
C LEU A 124 16.34 -2.66 7.73
N ALA A 125 15.45 -2.22 6.85
CA ALA A 125 14.09 -2.72 6.80
C ALA A 125 13.78 -3.36 5.44
N ILE A 126 12.93 -4.40 5.44
CA ILE A 126 12.32 -5.01 4.27
C ILE A 126 10.81 -4.93 4.48
N ASN A 127 10.12 -4.30 3.53
CA ASN A 127 8.69 -4.00 3.62
C ASN A 127 7.99 -4.26 2.28
N THR A 128 6.67 -4.40 2.32
CA THR A 128 5.79 -4.51 1.14
C THR A 128 4.80 -3.34 1.10
N PRO A 129 5.25 -2.11 0.75
CA PRO A 129 4.46 -0.89 0.94
C PRO A 129 3.32 -0.71 -0.06
N TYR A 130 3.31 -1.44 -1.16
CA TYR A 130 2.28 -1.34 -2.20
C TYR A 130 1.89 -2.73 -2.69
N GLY A 131 0.59 -2.92 -2.88
CA GLY A 131 0.06 -4.15 -3.43
C GLY A 131 -1.44 -4.08 -3.60
N MET A 132 -1.95 -4.78 -4.59
CA MET A 132 -3.37 -4.99 -4.80
C MET A 132 -3.61 -6.17 -5.73
N ILE A 133 -4.76 -6.80 -5.60
CA ILE A 133 -5.29 -7.70 -6.61
C ILE A 133 -6.79 -7.52 -6.73
N THR A 134 -7.26 -7.32 -7.96
CA THR A 134 -8.66 -7.43 -8.32
C THR A 134 -8.78 -8.43 -9.46
N LYS A 135 -9.80 -9.30 -9.40
CA LYS A 135 -10.05 -10.33 -10.41
C LYS A 135 -11.54 -10.50 -10.64
N TYR A 136 -11.95 -10.22 -11.83
CA TYR A 136 -13.30 -10.42 -12.34
C TYR A 136 -13.37 -11.66 -13.22
N ASP A 137 -14.59 -12.17 -13.46
CA ASP A 137 -14.80 -13.18 -14.47
C ASP A 137 -14.47 -12.61 -15.87
N GLN A 138 -13.93 -13.45 -16.75
CA GLN A 138 -13.49 -12.99 -18.08
C GLN A 138 -14.64 -12.39 -18.89
N GLU A 139 -15.87 -12.93 -18.73
CA GLU A 139 -17.06 -12.53 -19.48
C GLU A 139 -17.90 -11.42 -18.81
N TRP A 140 -17.43 -10.84 -17.70
CA TRP A 140 -18.20 -9.80 -17.03
C TRP A 140 -18.37 -8.55 -17.92
N ALA A 141 -19.41 -7.72 -17.63
CA ALA A 141 -19.81 -6.62 -18.50
C ALA A 141 -18.68 -5.62 -18.81
N GLY A 142 -17.80 -5.32 -17.85
CA GLY A 142 -16.71 -4.36 -17.99
C GLY A 142 -15.33 -4.97 -18.29
N SER A 143 -15.26 -6.17 -18.86
CA SER A 143 -13.98 -6.86 -19.11
C SER A 143 -13.01 -6.08 -20.00
N ASP A 144 -13.51 -5.21 -20.91
CA ASP A 144 -12.66 -4.32 -21.71
C ASP A 144 -11.86 -3.31 -20.87
N HIS A 145 -12.35 -2.96 -19.68
CA HIS A 145 -11.70 -2.03 -18.75
C HIS A 145 -10.85 -2.72 -17.69
N GLY A 146 -11.06 -4.02 -17.44
CA GLY A 146 -10.26 -4.81 -16.52
C GLY A 146 -10.85 -6.16 -16.20
N ILE A 147 -10.00 -7.19 -16.24
CA ILE A 147 -10.28 -8.54 -15.77
C ILE A 147 -9.45 -8.82 -14.53
N THR A 148 -8.13 -8.75 -14.65
CA THR A 148 -7.20 -8.90 -13.52
C THR A 148 -6.34 -7.66 -13.39
N SER A 149 -6.08 -7.25 -12.15
CA SER A 149 -5.04 -6.28 -11.84
C SER A 149 -4.31 -6.80 -10.60
N ASP A 150 -3.06 -7.20 -10.77
CA ASP A 150 -2.18 -7.70 -9.71
C ASP A 150 -0.93 -6.82 -9.67
N LEU A 151 -0.69 -6.15 -8.53
CA LEU A 151 0.46 -5.31 -8.29
C LEU A 151 1.13 -5.76 -6.99
N LYS A 152 2.44 -5.92 -7.02
CA LYS A 152 3.24 -6.31 -5.87
C LYS A 152 4.46 -5.41 -5.78
N SER A 153 4.87 -5.09 -4.55
CA SER A 153 6.12 -4.38 -4.31
C SER A 153 6.91 -4.98 -3.15
N ALA A 154 8.21 -4.78 -3.20
CA ALA A 154 9.11 -5.02 -2.08
C ALA A 154 10.08 -3.85 -1.98
N THR A 155 10.35 -3.37 -0.78
CA THR A 155 11.29 -2.26 -0.55
C THR A 155 12.31 -2.65 0.49
N ILE A 156 13.58 -2.47 0.17
CA ILE A 156 14.69 -2.55 1.11
C ILE A 156 15.09 -1.13 1.46
N THR A 157 15.16 -0.83 2.76
CA THR A 157 15.47 0.52 3.24
C THR A 157 16.65 0.46 4.23
N PRO A 158 17.92 0.63 3.78
CA PRO A 158 18.99 0.98 4.68
C PRO A 158 18.75 2.37 5.28
N MET A 159 19.00 2.50 6.60
CA MET A 159 18.64 3.64 7.40
C MET A 159 19.80 4.09 8.28
N PHE A 160 19.87 5.40 8.51
CA PHE A 160 20.75 6.01 9.49
C PHE A 160 19.97 7.04 10.30
N ALA A 161 20.17 7.06 11.63
CA ALA A 161 19.59 8.05 12.50
C ALA A 161 20.65 8.63 13.46
N TYR A 162 20.49 9.90 13.79
CA TYR A 162 21.40 10.64 14.62
C TYR A 162 20.67 11.46 15.68
N LYS A 163 21.08 11.30 16.93
CA LYS A 163 20.59 12.10 18.06
C LYS A 163 21.34 13.44 18.07
N ALA A 164 20.75 14.43 17.39
CA ALA A 164 21.37 15.74 17.18
C ALA A 164 21.48 16.54 18.49
N THR A 165 20.46 16.43 19.36
CA THR A 165 20.46 16.94 20.74
C THR A 165 19.80 15.91 21.66
N ASP A 166 19.74 16.18 22.95
CA ASP A 166 19.01 15.28 23.90
C ASP A 166 17.52 15.16 23.58
N LYS A 167 16.96 16.13 22.85
CA LYS A 167 15.54 16.20 22.52
C LYS A 167 15.22 15.97 21.04
N LEU A 168 16.20 16.14 20.14
CA LEU A 168 15.98 16.07 18.69
C LEU A 168 16.78 14.94 18.08
N SER A 169 16.07 14.04 17.42
CA SER A 169 16.62 12.98 16.59
C SER A 169 16.25 13.20 15.13
N LEU A 170 17.18 12.93 14.23
CA LEU A 170 17.01 13.02 12.78
C LEU A 170 17.31 11.66 12.15
N GLY A 171 16.65 11.35 11.04
CA GLY A 171 16.84 10.08 10.35
C GLY A 171 16.74 10.21 8.83
N VAL A 172 17.50 9.38 8.14
CA VAL A 172 17.48 9.26 6.69
C VAL A 172 17.48 7.79 6.29
N GLY A 173 16.74 7.45 5.25
CA GLY A 173 16.73 6.12 4.64
C GLY A 173 16.72 6.20 3.12
N MET A 174 17.31 5.21 2.46
CA MET A 174 17.24 5.05 1.01
C MET A 174 16.23 3.94 0.70
N GLN A 175 15.23 4.23 -0.13
CA GLN A 175 14.27 3.24 -0.60
C GLN A 175 14.79 2.59 -1.88
N ILE A 176 15.03 1.27 -1.84
CA ILE A 176 15.32 0.44 -3.01
C ILE A 176 14.05 -0.36 -3.26
N GLN A 177 13.23 0.08 -4.21
CA GLN A 177 11.88 -0.43 -4.40
C GLN A 177 11.75 -1.21 -5.71
N TYR A 178 11.36 -2.47 -5.58
CA TYR A 178 10.94 -3.32 -6.68
C TYR A 178 9.43 -3.30 -6.81
N VAL A 179 8.93 -3.18 -8.03
CA VAL A 179 7.49 -3.27 -8.36
C VAL A 179 7.32 -4.22 -9.52
N TRP A 180 6.31 -5.08 -9.43
CA TRP A 180 5.82 -5.95 -10.48
C TRP A 180 4.32 -5.73 -10.65
N ALA A 181 3.86 -5.68 -11.91
CA ALA A 181 2.45 -5.52 -12.23
C ALA A 181 2.03 -6.47 -13.36
N HIS A 182 0.85 -7.08 -13.20
CA HIS A 182 0.19 -7.94 -14.18
C HIS A 182 -1.25 -7.50 -14.35
N LEU A 183 -1.61 -7.06 -15.55
CA LEU A 183 -2.92 -6.54 -15.89
C LEU A 183 -3.51 -7.32 -17.05
N THR A 184 -4.80 -7.66 -16.96
CA THR A 184 -5.53 -8.26 -18.08
C THR A 184 -6.84 -7.52 -18.32
N ASN A 185 -7.26 -7.50 -19.58
CA ASN A 185 -8.57 -7.01 -20.02
C ASN A 185 -8.93 -7.68 -21.36
N SER A 186 -10.20 -7.65 -21.75
CA SER A 186 -10.59 -7.86 -23.13
C SER A 186 -10.37 -6.59 -23.95
N SER A 187 -10.56 -6.63 -25.25
CA SER A 187 -10.41 -5.46 -26.11
C SER A 187 -11.36 -5.51 -27.30
N MET A 188 -11.57 -4.35 -27.92
CA MET A 188 -12.41 -4.19 -29.11
C MET A 188 -13.84 -4.75 -28.93
N GLY A 189 -14.49 -4.40 -27.81
CA GLY A 189 -15.82 -4.88 -27.50
C GLY A 189 -15.86 -6.41 -27.29
N LYS A 190 -14.83 -6.94 -26.62
CA LYS A 190 -14.60 -8.38 -26.33
C LYS A 190 -14.27 -9.25 -27.56
N GLN A 191 -14.03 -8.66 -28.74
CA GLN A 191 -13.56 -9.41 -29.90
C GLN A 191 -12.19 -10.04 -29.68
N ILE A 192 -11.35 -9.42 -28.82
CA ILE A 192 -10.11 -10.01 -28.31
C ILE A 192 -10.34 -10.38 -26.84
N PRO A 193 -10.50 -11.67 -26.53
CA PRO A 193 -10.97 -12.10 -25.22
C PRO A 193 -10.04 -11.74 -24.07
N VAL A 194 -8.71 -11.83 -24.27
CA VAL A 194 -7.72 -11.47 -23.26
C VAL A 194 -6.50 -10.82 -23.88
N VAL A 195 -6.16 -9.64 -23.36
CA VAL A 195 -4.87 -8.97 -23.53
C VAL A 195 -4.20 -8.92 -22.17
N THR A 196 -2.99 -9.43 -22.08
CA THR A 196 -2.15 -9.44 -20.87
C THR A 196 -1.05 -8.42 -21.03
N SER A 197 -0.84 -7.56 -20.03
CA SER A 197 0.30 -6.65 -19.92
C SER A 197 1.00 -6.92 -18.61
N GLU A 198 2.28 -7.27 -18.67
CA GLU A 198 3.09 -7.58 -17.48
C GLU A 198 4.42 -6.82 -17.54
N GLY A 199 4.93 -6.40 -16.38
CA GLY A 199 6.21 -5.71 -16.32
C GLY A 199 6.68 -5.47 -14.91
N ASN A 200 7.98 -5.15 -14.78
CA ASN A 200 8.60 -4.87 -13.49
C ASN A 200 9.65 -3.75 -13.60
N ALA A 201 9.99 -3.19 -12.43
CA ALA A 201 11.03 -2.17 -12.30
C ALA A 201 11.69 -2.23 -10.92
N LEU A 202 12.94 -1.78 -10.84
CA LEU A 202 13.67 -1.53 -9.60
C LEU A 202 14.17 -0.09 -9.62
N ASP A 203 13.64 0.74 -8.74
CA ASP A 203 13.93 2.17 -8.69
C ASP A 203 14.17 2.65 -7.25
N PHE A 204 14.58 3.91 -7.11
CA PHE A 204 15.09 4.44 -5.86
C PHE A 204 14.28 5.65 -5.38
N GLY A 205 14.18 5.75 -4.07
CA GLY A 205 13.65 6.90 -3.36
C GLY A 205 14.39 7.15 -2.06
N TYR A 206 13.89 8.05 -1.25
CA TYR A 206 14.46 8.34 0.05
C TYR A 206 13.37 8.57 1.10
N GLN A 207 13.78 8.49 2.35
CA GLN A 207 12.93 8.70 3.52
C GLN A 207 13.67 9.62 4.49
N LEU A 208 12.95 10.59 5.04
CA LEU A 208 13.46 11.53 6.04
C LEU A 208 12.58 11.44 7.28
N GLY A 209 13.20 11.64 8.44
CA GLY A 209 12.48 11.64 9.70
C GLY A 209 13.06 12.61 10.71
N ALA A 210 12.20 13.15 11.55
CA ALA A 210 12.55 13.90 12.73
C ALA A 210 11.67 13.46 13.90
N LEU A 211 12.25 13.36 15.09
CA LEU A 211 11.56 13.07 16.33
C LEU A 211 12.00 14.09 17.38
N TYR A 212 11.03 14.80 17.96
CA TYR A 212 11.29 15.77 19.00
C TYR A 212 10.61 15.32 20.31
N GLU A 213 11.42 15.15 21.36
CA GLU A 213 10.99 14.74 22.70
C GLU A 213 10.95 15.98 23.59
N PHE A 214 9.75 16.51 23.85
CA PHE A 214 9.57 17.68 24.73
C PHE A 214 10.02 17.36 26.16
N ASN A 215 9.66 16.17 26.60
CA ASN A 215 9.99 15.54 27.87
C ASN A 215 9.87 14.01 27.72
N GLU A 216 10.05 13.28 28.80
CA GLU A 216 9.97 11.81 28.80
C GLU A 216 8.61 11.27 28.33
N ASN A 217 7.52 12.02 28.55
CA ASN A 217 6.15 11.60 28.30
C ASN A 217 5.59 12.09 26.96
N THR A 218 6.17 13.15 26.37
CA THR A 218 5.56 13.82 25.21
C THR A 218 6.54 13.93 24.05
N ARG A 219 6.18 13.42 22.90
CA ARG A 219 6.98 13.50 21.69
C ARG A 219 6.14 13.75 20.44
N LEU A 220 6.74 14.41 19.49
CA LEU A 220 6.19 14.69 18.16
C LEU A 220 7.16 14.13 17.10
N GLY A 221 6.61 13.43 16.13
CA GLY A 221 7.34 12.91 14.99
C GLY A 221 6.90 13.54 13.69
N VAL A 222 7.84 13.73 12.76
CA VAL A 222 7.59 14.12 11.38
C VAL A 222 8.30 13.13 10.48
N GLY A 223 7.59 12.60 9.49
CA GLY A 223 8.10 11.65 8.51
C GLY A 223 7.80 12.09 7.08
N TYR A 224 8.73 11.84 6.18
CA TYR A 224 8.55 12.05 4.75
C TYR A 224 9.14 10.87 3.98
N ARG A 225 8.35 10.30 3.07
CA ARG A 225 8.81 9.31 2.09
C ARG A 225 8.66 9.92 0.70
N SER A 226 9.73 9.87 -0.09
CA SER A 226 9.69 10.43 -1.45
C SER A 226 8.84 9.57 -2.38
N GLN A 227 8.33 10.20 -3.42
CA GLN A 227 7.84 9.49 -4.60
C GLN A 227 8.95 8.62 -5.18
N VAL A 228 8.59 7.41 -5.67
CA VAL A 228 9.46 6.60 -6.51
C VAL A 228 8.83 6.49 -7.90
N ARG A 229 9.61 6.85 -8.92
CA ARG A 229 9.16 6.85 -10.32
C ARG A 229 9.62 5.57 -11.00
N HIS A 230 8.67 4.67 -11.24
CA HIS A 230 8.94 3.40 -11.89
C HIS A 230 8.72 3.47 -13.39
N LYS A 231 9.69 2.95 -14.15
CA LYS A 231 9.53 2.64 -15.56
C LYS A 231 9.54 1.12 -15.71
N LEU A 232 8.35 0.50 -15.60
CA LEU A 232 8.18 -0.92 -15.79
C LEU A 232 8.54 -1.29 -17.22
N LYS A 233 9.25 -2.39 -17.38
CA LYS A 233 9.57 -3.03 -18.66
C LYS A 233 9.02 -4.44 -18.65
N GLY A 234 8.45 -4.86 -19.76
CA GLY A 234 7.87 -6.17 -19.91
C GLY A 234 7.20 -6.34 -21.25
N ASP A 235 6.18 -7.17 -21.32
CA ASP A 235 5.53 -7.53 -22.56
C ASP A 235 4.01 -7.42 -22.49
N MET A 236 3.42 -7.25 -23.66
CA MET A 236 1.98 -7.35 -23.90
C MET A 236 1.72 -8.54 -24.83
N LYS A 237 0.71 -9.34 -24.48
CA LYS A 237 0.29 -10.51 -25.24
C LYS A 237 -1.22 -10.60 -25.35
N ALA A 238 -1.71 -10.83 -26.55
CA ALA A 238 -3.11 -11.15 -26.79
C ALA A 238 -3.30 -12.65 -27.01
N THR A 239 -4.47 -13.17 -26.66
CA THR A 239 -4.86 -14.57 -26.99
C THR A 239 -4.91 -14.83 -28.49
N MET A 240 -5.09 -13.77 -29.27
CA MET A 240 -5.02 -13.82 -30.74
C MET A 240 -3.66 -13.32 -31.21
N ASN A 241 -3.13 -13.90 -32.28
CA ASN A 241 -1.84 -13.47 -32.85
C ASN A 241 -2.00 -12.15 -33.62
N ILE A 242 -2.09 -11.05 -32.87
CA ILE A 242 -2.15 -9.69 -33.39
C ILE A 242 -0.81 -9.02 -33.11
N PRO A 243 0.05 -8.75 -34.13
CA PRO A 243 1.40 -8.24 -33.89
C PRO A 243 1.46 -6.99 -33.02
N LEU A 244 0.47 -6.07 -33.18
CA LEU A 244 0.39 -4.85 -32.39
C LEU A 244 0.12 -5.08 -30.89
N LEU A 245 -0.44 -6.23 -30.51
CA LEU A 245 -0.77 -6.64 -29.14
C LEU A 245 0.17 -7.74 -28.62
N ASN A 246 1.17 -8.16 -29.41
CA ASN A 246 2.19 -9.13 -29.02
C ASN A 246 3.56 -8.49 -29.21
N GLN A 247 3.96 -7.67 -28.21
CA GLN A 247 5.16 -6.84 -28.30
C GLN A 247 5.72 -6.52 -26.93
N ASP A 248 6.97 -6.07 -26.88
CA ASP A 248 7.55 -5.49 -25.69
C ASP A 248 6.91 -4.13 -25.40
N ILE A 249 6.68 -3.85 -24.13
CA ILE A 249 6.07 -2.61 -23.66
C ILE A 249 6.85 -2.01 -22.49
N SER A 250 6.67 -0.71 -22.32
CA SER A 250 7.03 -0.04 -21.06
C SER A 250 5.83 0.72 -20.50
N ALA A 251 5.74 0.81 -19.17
CA ALA A 251 4.72 1.59 -18.50
C ALA A 251 5.31 2.45 -17.37
N LYS A 252 4.75 3.64 -17.16
CA LYS A 252 5.11 4.49 -16.02
C LYS A 252 4.12 4.23 -14.88
N LEU A 253 4.65 3.92 -13.72
CA LEU A 253 3.90 3.75 -12.48
C LEU A 253 4.63 4.50 -11.36
N ASP A 254 4.06 5.59 -10.88
CA ASP A 254 4.64 6.37 -9.80
C ASP A 254 4.00 5.97 -8.46
N THR A 255 4.82 5.51 -7.51
CA THR A 255 4.34 5.39 -6.11
C THR A 255 4.42 6.76 -5.45
N PRO A 256 3.40 7.19 -4.70
CA PRO A 256 3.28 8.56 -4.23
C PRO A 256 4.28 8.92 -3.14
N ALA A 257 4.62 10.20 -3.04
CA ALA A 257 5.23 10.74 -1.84
C ALA A 257 4.22 10.75 -0.68
N MET A 258 4.74 10.69 0.55
CA MET A 258 3.94 10.73 1.77
C MET A 258 4.59 11.67 2.79
N PHE A 259 3.75 12.44 3.47
CA PHE A 259 4.12 13.28 4.59
C PHE A 259 3.27 12.91 5.80
N SER A 260 3.90 12.73 6.95
CA SER A 260 3.20 12.34 8.17
C SER A 260 3.66 13.13 9.38
N VAL A 261 2.73 13.34 10.30
CA VAL A 261 2.96 13.95 11.62
C VAL A 261 2.24 13.13 12.65
N GLY A 262 2.98 12.67 13.66
CA GLY A 262 2.45 11.90 14.78
C GLY A 262 2.75 12.56 16.10
N ALA A 263 1.84 12.41 17.06
CA ALA A 263 2.01 12.81 18.45
C ALA A 263 1.79 11.61 19.37
N HIS A 264 2.58 11.54 20.43
CA HIS A 264 2.46 10.55 21.48
C HIS A 264 2.59 11.24 22.84
N HIS A 265 1.69 10.91 23.79
CA HIS A 265 1.71 11.42 25.14
C HIS A 265 1.34 10.34 26.14
N ASP A 266 2.25 10.08 27.09
CA ASP A 266 2.02 9.21 28.23
C ASP A 266 1.34 10.06 29.33
N ILE A 267 0.05 9.82 29.59
CA ILE A 267 -0.74 10.51 30.62
C ILE A 267 -0.22 10.14 32.01
N ASN A 268 0.14 8.87 32.17
CA ASN A 268 0.74 8.29 33.35
C ASN A 268 1.41 6.96 32.99
N ASP A 269 1.92 6.19 33.95
CA ASP A 269 2.62 4.93 33.73
C ASP A 269 1.77 3.84 33.05
N LYS A 270 0.44 4.02 33.00
CA LYS A 270 -0.48 3.03 32.42
C LYS A 270 -1.14 3.48 31.13
N TRP A 271 -1.43 4.76 30.98
CA TRP A 271 -2.22 5.29 29.85
C TRP A 271 -1.40 6.18 28.93
N SER A 272 -1.44 5.86 27.67
CA SER A 272 -0.91 6.72 26.59
C SER A 272 -2.00 7.05 25.59
N VAL A 273 -1.92 8.26 25.00
CA VAL A 273 -2.79 8.69 23.91
C VAL A 273 -1.94 9.12 22.72
N MET A 274 -2.44 8.86 21.52
CA MET A 274 -1.71 9.09 20.28
C MET A 274 -2.63 9.66 19.20
N ALA A 275 -2.05 10.46 18.34
CA ALA A 275 -2.70 10.98 17.13
C ALA A 275 -1.74 10.90 15.94
N GLU A 276 -2.29 10.67 14.76
CA GLU A 276 -1.55 10.63 13.50
C GLU A 276 -2.29 11.39 12.42
N TYR A 277 -1.55 12.14 11.64
CA TYR A 277 -1.99 12.69 10.36
C TYR A 277 -1.01 12.28 9.28
N GLN A 278 -1.51 11.78 8.16
CA GLN A 278 -0.69 11.52 6.99
C GLN A 278 -1.37 12.04 5.72
N ARG A 279 -0.59 12.69 4.87
CA ARG A 279 -0.98 13.07 3.51
C ARG A 279 -0.22 12.21 2.51
N VAL A 280 -0.95 11.62 1.57
CA VAL A 280 -0.39 10.84 0.46
C VAL A 280 -0.65 11.59 -0.84
N PHE A 281 0.42 11.86 -1.61
CA PHE A 281 0.38 12.70 -2.80
C PHE A 281 0.05 11.89 -4.06
N TRP A 282 -1.14 11.27 -4.07
CA TRP A 282 -1.65 10.45 -5.15
C TRP A 282 -1.92 11.23 -6.45
N SER A 283 -1.96 12.57 -6.42
CA SER A 283 -2.12 13.41 -7.61
C SER A 283 -0.96 13.27 -8.61
N SER A 284 0.13 12.61 -8.24
CA SER A 284 1.20 12.18 -9.14
C SER A 284 0.75 11.07 -10.10
N PHE A 285 -0.23 10.24 -9.72
CA PHE A 285 -0.77 9.14 -10.55
C PHE A 285 -1.95 9.63 -11.40
N LYS A 286 -1.62 10.28 -12.51
CA LYS A 286 -2.62 10.85 -13.45
C LYS A 286 -3.07 9.85 -14.49
N ASN A 287 -2.14 9.09 -15.04
CA ASN A 287 -2.39 8.15 -16.13
C ASN A 287 -1.51 6.93 -15.97
N LEU A 288 -2.05 5.77 -16.29
CA LEU A 288 -1.28 4.57 -16.58
C LEU A 288 -1.09 4.50 -18.09
N THR A 289 0.14 4.73 -18.56
CA THR A 289 0.46 4.82 -19.98
C THR A 289 1.37 3.66 -20.37
N PHE A 290 0.94 2.88 -21.33
CA PHE A 290 1.71 1.81 -21.96
C PHE A 290 2.26 2.31 -23.30
N VAL A 291 3.55 2.09 -23.51
CA VAL A 291 4.24 2.42 -24.76
C VAL A 291 4.84 1.14 -25.32
N GLY A 292 4.42 0.72 -26.48
CA GLY A 292 4.94 -0.44 -27.18
C GLY A 292 6.12 -0.10 -28.08
N ASP A 293 6.96 -1.10 -28.35
CA ASP A 293 8.13 -0.96 -29.23
C ASP A 293 7.74 -1.02 -30.72
N SER A 294 6.61 -1.67 -31.04
CA SER A 294 6.11 -1.76 -32.42
C SER A 294 5.39 -0.48 -32.85
N MET A 295 5.56 -0.15 -34.12
CA MET A 295 4.83 0.95 -34.77
C MET A 295 3.42 0.48 -35.14
N ASN A 296 2.44 1.35 -34.94
CA ASN A 296 1.11 1.15 -35.48
C ASN A 296 1.10 1.40 -37.03
N TYR A 297 -0.04 1.14 -37.66
CA TYR A 297 -0.21 1.31 -39.10
C TYR A 297 0.00 2.76 -39.62
N THR A 298 0.08 3.73 -38.69
CA THR A 298 0.40 5.14 -39.02
C THR A 298 1.89 5.48 -38.85
N GLY A 299 2.74 4.48 -38.53
CA GLY A 299 4.16 4.68 -38.30
C GLY A 299 4.48 5.33 -36.92
N LYS A 300 3.52 5.35 -35.99
CA LYS A 300 3.72 5.88 -34.64
C LYS A 300 3.81 4.72 -33.62
N PRO A 301 4.55 4.87 -32.51
CA PRO A 301 4.59 3.87 -31.45
C PRO A 301 3.17 3.54 -30.94
N TYR A 302 2.95 2.27 -30.59
CA TYR A 302 1.72 1.90 -29.89
C TYR A 302 1.67 2.63 -28.55
N ILE A 303 0.56 3.33 -28.29
CA ILE A 303 0.32 3.98 -27.01
C ILE A 303 -1.10 3.64 -26.57
N SER A 304 -1.21 3.08 -25.37
CA SER A 304 -2.49 2.90 -24.66
C SER A 304 -2.43 3.63 -23.33
N GLN A 305 -3.49 4.33 -22.97
CA GLN A 305 -3.52 5.14 -21.75
C GLN A 305 -4.83 4.96 -21.02
N VAL A 306 -4.73 4.63 -19.72
CA VAL A 306 -5.84 4.65 -18.79
C VAL A 306 -5.73 5.91 -17.94
N LYS A 307 -6.79 6.70 -17.91
CA LYS A 307 -6.86 7.96 -17.17
C LYS A 307 -7.24 7.64 -15.71
N GLU A 308 -6.39 7.97 -14.76
CA GLU A 308 -6.60 7.71 -13.35
C GLU A 308 -6.98 8.99 -12.58
N ASN A 309 -6.29 10.13 -12.82
CA ASN A 309 -6.55 11.44 -12.22
C ASN A 309 -6.80 11.41 -10.70
N TRP A 310 -6.03 10.61 -9.99
CA TRP A 310 -6.19 10.46 -8.56
C TRP A 310 -5.97 11.78 -7.82
N ARG A 311 -6.60 11.92 -6.66
CA ARG A 311 -6.41 13.08 -5.76
C ARG A 311 -5.51 12.71 -4.61
N ASP A 312 -4.84 13.72 -4.04
CA ASP A 312 -4.16 13.56 -2.77
C ASP A 312 -5.15 13.16 -1.68
N THR A 313 -4.70 12.30 -0.77
CA THR A 313 -5.52 11.77 0.31
C THR A 313 -4.97 12.12 1.67
N ASN A 314 -5.86 12.14 2.65
CA ASN A 314 -5.53 12.34 4.04
C ASN A 314 -5.97 11.14 4.85
N PHE A 315 -5.16 10.81 5.85
CA PHE A 315 -5.43 9.80 6.85
C PHE A 315 -5.31 10.45 8.22
N TRP A 316 -6.30 10.24 9.08
CA TRP A 316 -6.32 10.68 10.46
C TRP A 316 -6.56 9.51 11.37
N SER A 317 -5.80 9.41 12.44
CA SER A 317 -5.98 8.36 13.43
C SER A 317 -5.86 8.90 14.85
N LEU A 318 -6.66 8.34 15.73
CA LEU A 318 -6.61 8.52 17.18
C LEU A 318 -6.53 7.15 17.85
N GLY A 319 -5.67 7.04 18.84
CA GLY A 319 -5.48 5.78 19.56
C GLY A 319 -5.08 5.98 21.01
N THR A 320 -5.18 4.90 21.74
CA THR A 320 -4.75 4.80 23.13
C THR A 320 -4.11 3.46 23.39
N SER A 321 -3.22 3.42 24.38
CA SER A 321 -2.72 2.16 24.94
C SER A 321 -2.85 2.15 26.45
N TYR A 322 -3.05 0.96 26.99
CA TYR A 322 -3.17 0.70 28.42
C TYR A 322 -2.21 -0.40 28.85
N GLN A 323 -1.25 -0.07 29.71
CA GLN A 323 -0.36 -1.03 30.33
C GLN A 323 -1.11 -1.73 31.49
N MET A 324 -1.56 -2.97 31.27
CA MET A 324 -2.34 -3.71 32.26
C MET A 324 -1.48 -4.12 33.45
N ASP A 325 -0.29 -4.63 33.16
CA ASP A 325 0.76 -5.02 34.10
C ASP A 325 2.15 -4.92 33.43
N ASN A 326 3.19 -5.47 34.03
CA ASN A 326 4.55 -5.41 33.49
C ASN A 326 4.74 -6.19 32.18
N GLN A 327 3.81 -7.06 31.81
CA GLN A 327 3.92 -7.93 30.63
C GLN A 327 2.89 -7.58 29.56
N TRP A 328 1.68 -7.15 29.90
CA TRP A 328 0.58 -7.00 28.96
C TRP A 328 0.24 -5.54 28.69
N LYS A 329 0.15 -5.21 27.42
CA LYS A 329 -0.29 -3.91 26.91
C LYS A 329 -1.48 -4.09 25.97
N LEU A 330 -2.58 -3.40 26.22
CA LEU A 330 -3.74 -3.31 25.35
C LEU A 330 -3.62 -2.04 24.48
N ARG A 331 -4.01 -2.12 23.20
CA ARG A 331 -4.07 -0.99 22.28
C ARG A 331 -5.45 -0.90 21.63
N LEU A 332 -5.94 0.31 21.44
CA LEU A 332 -7.20 0.59 20.75
C LEU A 332 -6.99 1.80 19.82
N GLY A 333 -7.66 1.80 18.67
CA GLY A 333 -7.59 2.92 17.76
C GLY A 333 -8.69 2.95 16.74
N VAL A 334 -8.94 4.16 16.23
CA VAL A 334 -9.83 4.42 15.10
C VAL A 334 -9.13 5.32 14.09
N ALA A 335 -9.40 5.13 12.81
CA ALA A 335 -8.88 6.01 11.79
C ALA A 335 -9.91 6.27 10.69
N TYR A 336 -9.76 7.41 10.03
CA TYR A 336 -10.46 7.76 8.80
C TYR A 336 -9.43 7.90 7.67
N ASP A 337 -9.67 7.19 6.56
CA ASP A 337 -8.78 7.11 5.42
C ASP A 337 -9.52 7.50 4.14
N GLN A 338 -9.09 8.58 3.51
CA GLN A 338 -9.69 9.07 2.27
C GLN A 338 -9.25 8.26 1.07
N SER A 339 -10.16 8.00 0.16
CA SER A 339 -9.88 7.38 -1.14
C SER A 339 -9.20 8.36 -2.09
N ALA A 340 -8.21 7.89 -2.84
CA ALA A 340 -7.60 8.59 -3.94
C ALA A 340 -8.54 8.70 -5.16
N VAL A 341 -9.45 7.74 -5.30
CA VAL A 341 -10.29 7.56 -6.49
C VAL A 341 -11.63 8.27 -6.32
N ARG A 342 -11.93 9.19 -7.23
CA ARG A 342 -13.23 9.86 -7.28
C ARG A 342 -14.20 9.09 -8.18
N PHE A 343 -15.50 9.29 -8.03
CA PHE A 343 -16.52 8.63 -8.86
C PHE A 343 -16.26 8.78 -10.36
N LYS A 344 -15.92 9.99 -10.81
CA LYS A 344 -15.68 10.30 -12.23
C LYS A 344 -14.38 9.70 -12.79
N ASP A 345 -13.51 9.18 -11.94
CA ASP A 345 -12.21 8.62 -12.31
C ASP A 345 -12.09 7.13 -11.86
N ARG A 346 -13.18 6.51 -11.36
CA ARG A 346 -13.17 5.15 -10.83
C ARG A 346 -13.26 4.13 -11.94
N THR A 347 -12.24 3.28 -12.03
CA THR A 347 -12.18 2.13 -12.93
C THR A 347 -12.48 0.83 -12.17
N PRO A 348 -12.78 -0.28 -12.86
CA PRO A 348 -12.95 -1.57 -12.19
C PRO A 348 -11.65 -2.11 -11.58
N ARG A 349 -10.50 -1.63 -12.02
CA ARG A 349 -9.21 -2.07 -11.52
C ARG A 349 -9.00 -1.71 -10.05
N ILE A 350 -9.49 -0.51 -9.63
CA ILE A 350 -9.37 -0.03 -8.26
C ILE A 350 -10.68 0.65 -7.84
N PRO A 351 -11.70 -0.13 -7.46
CA PRO A 351 -13.01 0.38 -7.02
C PRO A 351 -12.96 0.88 -5.57
N ASP A 352 -12.03 1.81 -5.28
CA ASP A 352 -11.72 2.33 -3.97
C ASP A 352 -12.74 3.37 -3.47
N SER A 353 -12.89 3.51 -2.14
CA SER A 353 -13.74 4.52 -1.47
C SER A 353 -13.21 4.88 -0.08
N ASP A 354 -13.67 6.00 0.46
CA ASP A 354 -13.36 6.43 1.82
C ASP A 354 -13.73 5.34 2.83
N ARG A 355 -12.95 5.20 3.92
CA ARG A 355 -13.11 4.10 4.87
C ARG A 355 -12.80 4.49 6.31
N ILE A 356 -13.34 3.71 7.23
CA ILE A 356 -13.10 3.83 8.67
C ILE A 356 -12.41 2.55 9.13
N TRP A 357 -11.39 2.70 9.96
CA TRP A 357 -10.61 1.64 10.58
C TRP A 357 -10.96 1.53 12.05
N TYR A 358 -11.16 0.31 12.52
CA TYR A 358 -11.34 -0.02 13.92
C TYR A 358 -10.29 -1.05 14.29
N SER A 359 -9.43 -0.72 15.25
CA SER A 359 -8.29 -1.57 15.61
C SER A 359 -8.25 -1.88 17.09
N VAL A 360 -7.78 -3.08 17.38
CA VAL A 360 -7.41 -3.55 18.71
C VAL A 360 -6.06 -4.27 18.60
N GLY A 361 -5.22 -4.17 19.64
CA GLY A 361 -3.94 -4.86 19.68
C GLY A 361 -3.53 -5.26 21.08
N LEU A 362 -2.69 -6.27 21.14
CA LEU A 362 -2.06 -6.76 22.37
C LEU A 362 -0.54 -6.78 22.21
N GLY A 363 0.18 -6.28 23.21
CA GLY A 363 1.61 -6.47 23.38
C GLY A 363 1.86 -7.41 24.53
N TYR A 364 2.84 -8.31 24.39
CA TYR A 364 3.27 -9.22 25.45
C TYR A 364 4.78 -9.21 25.60
N GLN A 365 5.27 -8.75 26.75
CA GLN A 365 6.68 -8.80 27.12
C GLN A 365 6.96 -10.13 27.83
N TYR A 366 7.63 -11.05 27.13
CA TYR A 366 7.97 -12.36 27.69
C TYR A 366 9.13 -12.26 28.70
N ASN A 367 10.16 -11.49 28.33
CA ASN A 367 11.32 -11.15 29.17
C ASN A 367 12.00 -9.88 28.61
N ASP A 368 13.12 -9.47 29.19
CA ASP A 368 13.83 -8.23 28.79
C ASP A 368 14.29 -8.21 27.33
N LYS A 369 14.40 -9.38 26.69
CA LYS A 369 14.89 -9.52 25.31
C LYS A 369 13.81 -9.83 24.29
N LEU A 370 12.71 -10.44 24.69
CA LEU A 370 11.72 -11.00 23.78
C LEU A 370 10.33 -10.46 24.06
N SER A 371 9.70 -9.88 23.04
CA SER A 371 8.30 -9.48 23.11
C SER A 371 7.55 -9.81 21.82
N PHE A 372 6.22 -9.83 21.93
CA PHE A 372 5.29 -10.15 20.85
C PHE A 372 4.24 -9.06 20.75
N ASP A 373 3.83 -8.76 19.51
CA ASP A 373 2.67 -7.91 19.25
C ASP A 373 1.67 -8.64 18.37
N ALA A 374 0.39 -8.46 18.68
CA ALA A 374 -0.73 -8.89 17.87
C ALA A 374 -1.66 -7.71 17.60
N GLY A 375 -2.15 -7.58 16.37
CA GLY A 375 -3.09 -6.54 15.97
C GLY A 375 -4.22 -7.13 15.15
N TYR A 376 -5.43 -6.64 15.39
CA TYR A 376 -6.61 -6.89 14.56
C TYR A 376 -7.22 -5.56 14.13
N THR A 377 -7.54 -5.46 12.84
CA THR A 377 -8.23 -4.29 12.28
C THR A 377 -9.41 -4.73 11.44
N TYR A 378 -10.55 -4.10 11.63
CA TYR A 378 -11.68 -4.14 10.72
C TYR A 378 -11.79 -2.81 9.99
N ILE A 379 -11.76 -2.86 8.64
CA ILE A 379 -11.94 -1.70 7.77
C ILE A 379 -13.31 -1.78 7.13
N LYS A 380 -14.10 -0.73 7.31
CA LYS A 380 -15.39 -0.56 6.66
C LYS A 380 -15.29 0.56 5.63
N ALA A 381 -15.38 0.20 4.35
CA ALA A 381 -15.42 1.17 3.26
C ALA A 381 -16.85 1.66 2.99
N HIS A 382 -16.98 2.88 2.49
CA HIS A 382 -18.24 3.40 2.00
C HIS A 382 -18.61 2.71 0.67
N LYS A 383 -19.90 2.67 0.34
CA LYS A 383 -20.35 2.17 -0.96
C LYS A 383 -19.76 3.03 -2.08
N ALA A 384 -19.26 2.38 -3.12
CA ALA A 384 -18.71 3.03 -4.28
C ALA A 384 -19.51 2.71 -5.53
N LYS A 385 -19.67 3.70 -6.42
CA LYS A 385 -20.28 3.51 -7.74
C LYS A 385 -19.21 3.66 -8.82
N MET A 386 -19.32 2.87 -9.87
CA MET A 386 -18.48 2.96 -11.07
C MET A 386 -19.35 3.08 -12.30
N ASN A 387 -18.90 3.86 -13.27
CA ASN A 387 -19.48 3.93 -14.59
C ASN A 387 -18.38 4.29 -15.61
N THR A 388 -17.94 3.31 -16.39
CA THR A 388 -16.82 3.47 -17.33
C THR A 388 -17.15 4.37 -18.51
N PHE A 389 -18.41 4.54 -18.86
CA PHE A 389 -18.84 5.53 -19.85
C PHE A 389 -18.49 6.97 -19.43
N VAL A 390 -18.61 7.26 -18.12
CA VAL A 390 -18.23 8.56 -17.54
C VAL A 390 -16.73 8.71 -17.38
N THR A 391 -16.05 7.62 -17.02
CA THR A 391 -14.63 7.62 -16.64
C THR A 391 -13.71 7.58 -17.86
N GLU A 392 -13.92 6.66 -18.74
CA GLU A 392 -13.00 6.33 -19.83
C GLU A 392 -13.62 6.58 -21.21
N ASN A 393 -14.89 6.19 -21.40
CA ASN A 393 -15.62 6.22 -22.65
C ASN A 393 -14.73 5.87 -23.87
N ALA A 394 -13.97 4.79 -23.73
CA ALA A 394 -12.99 4.38 -24.75
C ALA A 394 -13.70 3.91 -26.01
N ALA A 395 -13.29 4.42 -27.15
CA ALA A 395 -13.84 4.01 -28.44
C ALA A 395 -13.70 2.50 -28.65
N ASN A 396 -14.76 1.86 -29.13
CA ASN A 396 -14.84 0.41 -29.36
C ASN A 396 -14.76 -0.47 -28.10
N SER A 397 -14.96 0.07 -26.90
CA SER A 397 -15.06 -0.70 -25.66
C SER A 397 -16.52 -0.82 -25.20
N VAL A 398 -16.85 -1.95 -24.55
CA VAL A 398 -18.12 -2.11 -23.88
C VAL A 398 -18.05 -1.43 -22.52
N ASN A 399 -18.81 -0.36 -22.34
CA ASN A 399 -18.91 0.34 -21.08
C ASN A 399 -19.77 -0.42 -20.06
N ALA A 400 -19.44 -0.29 -18.78
CA ALA A 400 -20.14 -0.93 -17.70
C ALA A 400 -20.34 -0.02 -16.48
N SER A 401 -21.38 -0.29 -15.72
CA SER A 401 -21.60 0.28 -14.38
C SER A 401 -21.75 -0.80 -13.33
N ALA A 402 -21.36 -0.50 -12.10
CA ALA A 402 -21.51 -1.37 -10.94
C ALA A 402 -21.53 -0.58 -9.63
N ASP A 403 -22.17 -1.16 -8.60
CA ASP A 403 -22.10 -0.71 -7.21
C ASP A 403 -21.15 -1.62 -6.43
N TYR A 404 -20.15 -1.04 -5.73
CA TYR A 404 -19.20 -1.79 -4.93
C TYR A 404 -19.45 -1.68 -3.45
N THR A 405 -19.28 -2.81 -2.77
CA THR A 405 -19.24 -2.89 -1.31
C THR A 405 -17.93 -3.54 -0.90
N ASN A 406 -17.17 -2.88 -0.03
CA ASN A 406 -15.83 -3.33 0.36
C ASN A 406 -15.70 -3.35 1.89
N SER A 407 -15.05 -4.39 2.41
CA SER A 407 -14.58 -4.48 3.79
C SER A 407 -13.26 -5.23 3.85
N VAL A 408 -12.47 -5.03 4.89
CA VAL A 408 -11.19 -5.73 5.06
C VAL A 408 -11.02 -6.11 6.52
N GLN A 409 -10.60 -7.35 6.77
CA GLN A 409 -10.13 -7.81 8.07
C GLN A 409 -8.62 -8.03 7.99
N ILE A 410 -7.87 -7.55 8.99
CA ILE A 410 -6.41 -7.64 9.00
C ILE A 410 -5.96 -8.19 10.34
N PHE A 411 -5.18 -9.27 10.30
CA PHE A 411 -4.54 -9.87 11.46
C PHE A 411 -3.03 -9.71 11.33
N ALA A 412 -2.40 -9.05 12.29
CA ALA A 412 -0.96 -8.84 12.31
C ALA A 412 -0.34 -9.48 13.55
N LEU A 413 0.85 -10.05 13.35
CA LEU A 413 1.68 -10.61 14.40
C LEU A 413 3.12 -10.12 14.21
N SER A 414 3.82 -9.88 15.31
CA SER A 414 5.26 -9.66 15.27
C SER A 414 5.99 -10.18 16.49
N VAL A 415 7.27 -10.46 16.29
CA VAL A 415 8.24 -10.83 17.31
C VAL A 415 9.33 -9.78 17.32
N ASN A 416 9.65 -9.26 18.52
CA ASN A 416 10.75 -8.33 18.74
C ASN A 416 11.81 -9.01 19.59
N TYR A 417 13.07 -8.90 19.19
CA TYR A 417 14.19 -9.46 19.90
C TYR A 417 15.32 -8.44 20.10
N ASN A 418 15.75 -8.31 21.36
CA ASN A 418 16.89 -7.49 21.77
C ASN A 418 18.08 -8.40 22.07
N PHE A 419 19.17 -8.26 21.30
CA PHE A 419 20.35 -9.11 21.44
C PHE A 419 21.17 -8.82 22.70
#